data_2854a017883728cacabcf05308104558
#
_entry.id   2854a017883728cacabcf05308104558
#
_cell.length_a   1.000
_cell.length_b   1.000
_cell.length_c   1.000
_cell.angle_alpha   90.00
_cell.angle_beta   90.00
_cell.angle_gamma   90.00
#
_symmetry.space_group_name_H-M   'P 1'
#
loop_
_entity.id
_entity.type
_entity.pdbx_description
1 polymer ?
#
loop_
_entity_poly.entity_id
_entity_poly.type
_entity_poly.pdbx_seq_one_letter_code
_entity_poly.pdbx_strand_id
1 'polypeptide(L)'
;MNKIILTGRLTKDAELSFLPTVGIPKIVFSLAVERNYQKDKNNKKVDFINCEMLGKHTENLAQYVTKGKAILVEGELNIEQYEKDGEKRSYTKVKVDKLEFLSSASNEQREVNNFKEISTDDIPF
;
A
#
# COMPACT_ATOMS: atom_id res chain seq x y z
N MET A 1 14.76 -6.80 -13.81
CA MET A 1 14.19 -5.69 -13.03
C MET A 1 12.87 -6.13 -12.42
N ASN A 2 12.65 -5.81 -11.18
CA ASN A 2 11.41 -6.18 -10.48
C ASN A 2 10.84 -4.93 -9.84
N LYS A 3 9.84 -4.34 -10.46
CA LYS A 3 9.29 -3.09 -10.00
C LYS A 3 7.78 -3.12 -10.18
N ILE A 4 7.06 -2.79 -9.13
CA ILE A 4 5.62 -2.74 -9.19
C ILE A 4 5.16 -1.44 -8.53
N ILE A 5 4.17 -0.81 -9.10
CA ILE A 5 3.59 0.41 -8.59
C ILE A 5 2.09 0.21 -8.53
N LEU A 6 1.52 0.42 -7.37
CA LEU A 6 0.10 0.20 -7.17
C LEU A 6 -0.52 1.37 -6.43
N THR A 7 -1.75 1.69 -6.77
CA THR A 7 -2.53 2.60 -5.96
C THR A 7 -3.75 1.84 -5.46
N GLY A 8 -4.15 2.12 -4.25
CA GLY A 8 -5.30 1.45 -3.69
C GLY A 8 -5.66 2.02 -2.35
N ARG A 9 -6.62 1.40 -1.70
CA ARG A 9 -7.04 1.83 -0.37
C ARG A 9 -6.74 0.75 0.63
N LEU A 10 -6.39 1.18 1.82
CA LEU A 10 -6.09 0.25 2.90
C LEU A 10 -7.36 -0.44 3.35
N THR A 11 -7.30 -1.75 3.50
CA THR A 11 -8.46 -2.54 3.92
C THR A 11 -8.63 -2.52 5.43
N LYS A 12 -7.53 -2.27 6.14
CA LYS A 12 -7.55 -2.15 7.59
C LYS A 12 -6.30 -1.39 7.99
N ASP A 13 -6.18 -1.07 9.27
CA ASP A 13 -5.00 -0.37 9.77
C ASP A 13 -3.77 -1.25 9.61
N ALA A 14 -2.64 -0.63 9.32
CA ALA A 14 -1.39 -1.37 9.21
C ALA A 14 -1.00 -1.95 10.56
N GLU A 15 -0.36 -3.10 10.53
CA GLU A 15 0.10 -3.74 11.75
C GLU A 15 1.60 -3.55 11.89
N LEU A 16 2.01 -3.00 13.00
CA LEU A 16 3.41 -2.76 13.29
C LEU A 16 3.97 -3.92 14.08
N SER A 17 5.12 -4.41 13.68
CA SER A 17 5.82 -5.43 14.43
C SER A 17 7.30 -5.18 14.29
N PHE A 18 8.12 -5.98 14.96
CA PHE A 18 9.55 -5.81 14.92
C PHE A 18 10.17 -7.16 14.56
N LEU A 19 11.15 -7.12 13.69
CA LEU A 19 11.82 -8.37 13.30
C LEU A 19 12.53 -8.96 14.50
N PRO A 20 12.43 -10.27 14.66
CA PRO A 20 13.12 -10.91 15.77
C PRO A 20 14.61 -10.73 15.61
N THR A 21 15.31 -10.72 16.69
CA THR A 21 16.76 -10.63 16.71
C THR A 21 17.28 -9.24 16.38
N VAL A 22 16.94 -8.67 15.24
CA VAL A 22 17.49 -7.37 14.87
C VAL A 22 16.60 -6.20 15.29
N GLY A 23 15.32 -6.46 15.58
CA GLY A 23 14.46 -5.40 16.09
C GLY A 23 14.08 -4.32 15.09
N ILE A 24 14.22 -4.56 13.81
CA ILE A 24 13.86 -3.56 12.81
C ILE A 24 12.35 -3.49 12.70
N PRO A 25 11.77 -2.29 12.73
CA PRO A 25 10.32 -2.16 12.61
C PRO A 25 9.83 -2.55 11.23
N LYS A 26 8.66 -3.12 11.19
CA LYS A 26 8.04 -3.55 9.94
C LYS A 26 6.54 -3.28 10.05
N ILE A 27 5.93 -2.76 8.97
CA ILE A 27 4.50 -2.68 8.90
C ILE A 27 3.99 -3.59 7.80
N VAL A 28 2.84 -4.21 8.05
CA VAL A 28 2.20 -5.08 7.09
C VAL A 28 0.80 -4.55 6.88
N PHE A 29 0.37 -4.47 5.64
CA PHE A 29 -0.95 -3.96 5.34
C PHE A 29 -1.46 -4.57 4.04
N SER A 30 -2.74 -4.42 3.79
CA SER A 30 -3.37 -4.97 2.60
C SER A 30 -4.04 -3.85 1.84
N LEU A 31 -3.83 -3.82 0.53
CA LEU A 31 -4.42 -2.82 -0.33
C LEU A 31 -5.52 -3.42 -1.18
N ALA A 32 -6.61 -2.70 -1.32
CA ALA A 32 -7.65 -3.05 -2.26
C ALA A 32 -7.35 -2.27 -3.53
N VAL A 33 -6.99 -2.98 -4.59
CA VAL A 33 -6.57 -2.37 -5.84
C VAL A 33 -7.59 -2.70 -6.91
N GLU A 34 -8.17 -1.69 -7.52
CA GLU A 34 -9.13 -1.90 -8.58
C GLU A 34 -8.43 -2.26 -9.87
N ARG A 35 -9.01 -3.14 -10.63
CA ARG A 35 -8.44 -3.49 -11.91
C ARG A 35 -8.61 -2.33 -12.88
N ASN A 36 -7.61 -2.16 -13.75
CA ASN A 36 -7.61 -1.03 -14.67
C ASN A 36 -8.79 -1.08 -15.62
N TYR A 37 -9.18 -2.24 -16.08
CA TYR A 37 -10.29 -2.39 -17.00
C TYR A 37 -11.44 -3.13 -16.34
N GLN A 38 -12.62 -2.53 -16.36
CA GLN A 38 -13.81 -3.16 -15.81
C GLN A 38 -14.83 -3.25 -16.90
N LYS A 39 -15.19 -4.48 -17.26
CA LYS A 39 -16.17 -4.68 -18.30
C LYS A 39 -17.54 -4.22 -17.83
N ASP A 40 -17.86 -4.43 -16.60
CA ASP A 40 -19.15 -4.03 -16.03
C ASP A 40 -18.88 -3.11 -14.85
N LYS A 41 -19.22 -1.85 -14.99
CA LYS A 41 -18.95 -0.88 -13.97
C LYS A 41 -19.74 -1.11 -12.70
N ASN A 42 -20.83 -1.85 -12.78
CA ASN A 42 -21.62 -2.14 -11.61
C ASN A 42 -21.06 -3.35 -10.85
N ASN A 43 -20.08 -4.05 -11.43
CA ASN A 43 -19.55 -5.23 -10.81
C ASN A 43 -18.03 -5.12 -10.82
N LYS A 44 -17.50 -4.17 -10.09
CA LYS A 44 -16.08 -3.91 -10.09
C LYS A 44 -15.30 -5.02 -9.42
N LYS A 45 -14.19 -5.35 -10.01
CA LYS A 45 -13.31 -6.34 -9.44
C LYS A 45 -12.14 -5.68 -8.75
N VAL A 46 -11.82 -6.17 -7.58
CA VAL A 46 -10.78 -5.63 -6.75
C VAL A 46 -9.86 -6.76 -6.36
N ASP A 47 -8.57 -6.51 -6.43
CA ASP A 47 -7.60 -7.48 -5.95
C ASP A 47 -7.05 -7.00 -4.62
N PHE A 48 -6.88 -7.92 -3.68
CA PHE A 48 -6.34 -7.58 -2.37
C PHE A 48 -4.88 -7.98 -2.35
N ILE A 49 -4.01 -7.00 -2.18
CA ILE A 49 -2.57 -7.19 -2.30
C ILE A 49 -1.91 -7.02 -0.95
N ASN A 50 -1.17 -8.01 -0.51
CA ASN A 50 -0.44 -7.92 0.75
C ASN A 50 0.85 -7.14 0.55
N CYS A 51 1.12 -6.22 1.44
CA CYS A 51 2.28 -5.35 1.36
C CYS A 51 3.03 -5.33 2.67
N GLU A 52 4.34 -5.16 2.59
CA GLU A 52 5.13 -4.99 3.80
C GLU A 52 6.19 -3.94 3.55
N MET A 53 6.55 -3.22 4.58
CA MET A 53 7.57 -2.18 4.48
C MET A 53 8.42 -2.24 5.73
N LEU A 54 9.73 -2.21 5.55
CA LEU A 54 10.68 -2.35 6.64
C LEU A 54 11.45 -1.07 6.85
N GLY A 55 11.90 -0.83 8.05
CA GLY A 55 12.78 0.29 8.34
C GLY A 55 12.30 1.09 9.51
N LYS A 56 13.21 1.88 10.08
CA LYS A 56 12.88 2.68 11.24
C LYS A 56 11.75 3.64 11.00
N HIS A 57 11.65 4.16 9.78
CA HIS A 57 10.62 5.14 9.47
C HIS A 57 9.22 4.54 9.56
N THR A 58 9.09 3.20 9.47
CA THR A 58 7.77 2.60 9.51
C THR A 58 7.12 2.73 10.88
N GLU A 59 7.92 2.87 11.92
CA GLU A 59 7.37 3.03 13.24
C GLU A 59 6.52 4.29 13.34
N ASN A 60 7.00 5.41 12.82
CA ASN A 60 6.25 6.63 12.81
C ASN A 60 5.16 6.62 11.74
N LEU A 61 5.41 5.92 10.65
CA LEU A 61 4.49 5.90 9.55
C LEU A 61 3.22 5.12 9.88
N ALA A 62 3.34 4.09 10.71
CA ALA A 62 2.24 3.18 10.99
C ALA A 62 0.97 3.88 11.42
N GLN A 63 1.10 4.94 12.20
CA GLN A 63 -0.07 5.63 12.71
C GLN A 63 -0.88 6.30 11.62
N TYR A 64 -0.29 6.52 10.45
CA TYR A 64 -0.98 7.17 9.35
C TYR A 64 -1.48 6.18 8.31
N VAL A 65 -1.04 4.92 8.36
CA VAL A 65 -1.42 3.92 7.37
C VAL A 65 -2.65 3.20 7.93
N THR A 66 -3.79 3.86 7.77
CA THR A 66 -5.01 3.41 8.43
C THR A 66 -6.10 3.08 7.42
N LYS A 67 -7.08 2.34 7.87
CA LYS A 67 -8.15 1.81 7.03
C LYS A 67 -8.79 2.90 6.18
N GLY A 68 -8.99 2.60 4.92
CA GLY A 68 -9.69 3.49 4.00
C GLY A 68 -8.82 4.52 3.30
N LYS A 69 -7.60 4.73 3.77
CA LYS A 69 -6.77 5.74 3.14
C LYS A 69 -6.28 5.28 1.79
N ALA A 70 -6.23 6.19 0.84
CA ALA A 70 -5.73 5.92 -0.50
C ALA A 70 -4.23 6.19 -0.51
N ILE A 71 -3.47 5.22 -0.97
CA ILE A 71 -2.02 5.37 -1.02
C ILE A 71 -1.47 4.82 -2.32
N LEU A 72 -0.26 5.24 -2.62
CA LEU A 72 0.50 4.70 -3.73
C LEU A 72 1.71 4.00 -3.13
N VAL A 73 1.98 2.78 -3.58
CA VAL A 73 3.16 2.05 -3.15
C VAL A 73 4.00 1.70 -4.35
N GLU A 74 5.29 1.72 -4.15
CA GLU A 74 6.25 1.34 -5.17
C GLU A 74 7.22 0.38 -4.53
N GLY A 75 7.49 -0.73 -5.17
CA GLY A 75 8.39 -1.72 -4.60
C GLY A 75 8.61 -2.87 -5.55
N GLU A 76 8.82 -4.04 -5.00
CA GLU A 76 9.06 -5.23 -5.80
C GLU A 76 8.09 -6.32 -5.41
N LEU A 77 7.77 -7.18 -6.36
CA LEU A 77 6.87 -8.29 -6.13
C LEU A 77 7.66 -9.48 -5.69
N ASN A 78 7.29 -10.09 -4.58
CA ASN A 78 7.93 -11.28 -4.08
C ASN A 78 6.90 -12.38 -3.95
N ILE A 79 7.29 -13.60 -4.32
CA ILE A 79 6.44 -14.75 -4.14
C ILE A 79 7.24 -15.74 -3.31
N GLU A 80 6.75 -16.04 -2.10
CA GLU A 80 7.45 -16.93 -1.21
C GLU A 80 6.74 -18.27 -1.20
N GLN A 81 7.50 -19.33 -1.18
CA GLN A 81 6.92 -20.67 -1.16
C GLN A 81 7.14 -21.29 0.20
N TYR A 82 6.15 -22.00 0.68
CA TYR A 82 6.24 -22.63 1.98
C TYR A 82 5.42 -23.91 1.94
N GLU A 83 5.63 -24.75 2.94
CA GLU A 83 4.90 -25.98 3.05
C GLU A 83 4.01 -25.93 4.25
N LYS A 84 2.76 -26.35 4.07
CA LYS A 84 1.85 -26.46 5.17
C LYS A 84 1.08 -27.76 5.02
N ASP A 85 1.14 -28.59 6.07
CA ASP A 85 0.47 -29.90 6.08
C ASP A 85 0.88 -30.74 4.87
N GLY A 86 2.14 -30.67 4.50
CA GLY A 86 2.64 -31.46 3.39
C GLY A 86 2.35 -30.90 2.02
N GLU A 87 1.66 -29.77 1.94
CA GLU A 87 1.33 -29.16 0.67
C GLU A 87 2.16 -27.93 0.42
N LYS A 88 2.61 -27.76 -0.82
CA LYS A 88 3.34 -26.57 -1.20
C LYS A 88 2.38 -25.45 -1.45
N ARG A 89 2.65 -24.30 -0.85
CA ARG A 89 1.81 -23.13 -1.01
C ARG A 89 2.67 -21.94 -1.36
N SER A 90 2.07 -20.92 -1.92
CA SER A 90 2.80 -19.71 -2.23
C SER A 90 2.10 -18.51 -1.61
N TYR A 91 2.87 -17.50 -1.32
CA TYR A 91 2.36 -16.27 -0.71
C TYR A 91 2.96 -15.11 -1.47
N THR A 92 2.11 -14.29 -2.06
CA THR A 92 2.52 -13.16 -2.87
C THR A 92 2.43 -11.90 -2.04
N LYS A 93 3.48 -11.10 -2.06
CA LYS A 93 3.47 -9.83 -1.34
C LYS A 93 4.29 -8.82 -2.10
N VAL A 94 4.09 -7.55 -1.79
CA VAL A 94 4.87 -6.46 -2.34
C VAL A 94 5.75 -5.93 -1.24
N LYS A 95 7.06 -5.92 -1.48
CA LYS A 95 8.00 -5.30 -0.55
C LYS A 95 8.08 -3.84 -0.96
N VAL A 96 7.55 -2.96 -0.13
CA VAL A 96 7.37 -1.56 -0.47
C VAL A 96 8.64 -0.77 -0.17
N ASP A 97 9.13 -0.04 -1.16
CA ASP A 97 10.26 0.85 -0.99
C ASP A 97 9.80 2.27 -0.75
N LYS A 98 8.71 2.67 -1.37
CA LYS A 98 8.19 4.02 -1.23
C LYS A 98 6.69 3.96 -1.05
N LEU A 99 6.18 4.79 -0.18
CA LEU A 99 4.75 4.88 0.07
C LEU A 99 4.39 6.36 0.07
N GLU A 100 3.36 6.71 -0.69
CA GLU A 100 2.89 8.09 -0.71
C GLU A 100 1.41 8.11 -0.42
N PHE A 101 0.99 9.06 0.38
CA PHE A 101 -0.42 9.23 0.66
C PHE A 101 -1.04 10.06 -0.44
N LEU A 102 -2.10 9.55 -1.03
CA LEU A 102 -2.85 10.31 -2.01
C LEU A 102 -3.78 11.25 -1.25
N SER A 103 -4.06 12.38 -1.82
CA SER A 103 -4.73 13.38 -1.06
C SER A 103 -6.07 12.88 -0.62
N SER A 104 -6.38 13.14 0.58
CA SER A 104 -7.63 12.78 1.07
C SER A 104 -8.48 13.94 0.84
N ALA A 105 -9.64 13.68 0.43
CA ALA A 105 -10.51 14.70 0.12
C ALA A 105 -10.67 15.65 1.17
N SER A 106 -10.77 15.21 2.31
CA SER A 106 -11.05 16.13 3.28
C SER A 106 -10.01 17.06 3.47
N ASN A 107 -8.89 16.68 3.34
CA ASN A 107 -7.97 17.51 3.59
C ASN A 107 -7.70 18.16 2.57
N GLU A 108 -7.94 17.76 1.64
CA GLU A 108 -7.56 18.31 0.67
C GLU A 108 -8.20 19.37 0.37
N GLN A 109 -9.17 19.68 0.72
CA GLN A 109 -9.74 20.66 0.41
C GLN A 109 -8.99 21.66 0.78
N ARG A 110 -8.47 21.72 1.80
CA ARG A 110 -7.74 22.66 2.17
C ARG A 110 -6.55 22.60 1.66
N GLU A 111 -6.06 21.73 1.47
CA GLU A 111 -4.88 21.71 1.04
C GLU A 111 -4.83 21.84 -0.24
N VAL A 112 -5.70 21.65 -0.90
CA VAL A 112 -5.68 21.76 -2.12
C VAL A 112 -5.55 23.02 -2.41
N ASN A 113 -6.09 23.78 -1.79
CA ASN A 113 -5.93 24.95 -2.11
C ASN A 113 -4.69 25.28 -1.97
N ASN A 114 -4.05 24.79 -1.27
CA ASN A 114 -2.82 25.07 -1.20
C ASN A 114 -2.10 24.38 -2.00
N PHE A 115 -2.38 23.68 -2.43
CA PHE A 115 -1.63 23.01 -3.22
C PHE A 115 -1.92 23.13 -4.44
N LYS A 116 -2.93 23.69 -4.81
CA LYS A 116 -3.18 23.91 -5.87
C LYS A 116 -2.60 24.53 -6.50
N GLU A 117 -2.27 24.72 -6.10
CA GLU A 117 -1.53 25.01 -6.52
C GLU A 117 -0.63 24.40 -6.79
N ILE A 118 -0.65 23.75 -6.80
CA ILE A 118 0.17 22.96 -7.05
C ILE A 118 0.00 22.20 -7.81
N SER A 119 -0.63 22.16 -7.87
CA SER A 119 -0.57 21.50 -8.29
C SER A 119 -0.79 21.10 -9.13
N THR A 120 -1.39 21.22 -9.53
CA THR A 120 -1.45 20.78 -10.02
C THR A 120 -0.92 20.61 -10.56
N ASP A 121 -0.79 20.79 -10.74
CA ASP A 121 -0.10 20.43 -10.87
C ASP A 121 0.29 19.87 -10.42
N ASP A 122 0.11 19.73 -9.93
CA ASP A 122 0.42 19.01 -9.27
C ASP A 122 -0.20 18.17 -9.29
N ILE A 123 -0.82 17.87 -9.80
CA ILE A 123 -1.29 17.01 -9.76
C ILE A 123 -1.17 16.23 -10.40
N PRO A 124 -1.15 15.79 -10.75
CA PRO A 124 -0.98 14.94 -11.17
C PRO A 124 -1.08 14.06 -11.52
N PHE A 125 -1.29 13.59 -11.81
CA PHE A 125 -1.11 12.75 -12.09
C PHE A 125 -1.12 12.33 -12.30
#